data_0c15c1b210b0bcc55786dcbd6f476994
#
_entry.id   0c15c1b210b0bcc55786dcbd6f476994
#
_cell.length_a   1.000
_cell.length_b   1.000
_cell.length_c   1.000
_cell.angle_alpha   90.00
_cell.angle_beta   90.00
_cell.angle_gamma   90.00
#
_symmetry.space_group_name_H-M   'P 1'
#
loop_
_entity.id
_entity.type
_entity.pdbx_description
1 polymer ?
#
loop_
_entity_poly.entity_id
_entity_poly.type
_entity_poly.pdbx_seq_one_letter_code
_entity_poly.pdbx_strand_id
1 'polypeptide(L)'
;RKALEVIVSGSHLSSEECLNYGLANKIFQDTSFIADVRSWAEELSQRSPLAASAAKQVMREDTFKAYCDRFNHEAREQDNLMLSNDFKSAVESFFKKEKPNFTGT
;
A
#
# COMPACT_ATOMS: atom_id res chain seq x y z
N ARG A 1 -13.59 -3.56 2.53
CA ARG A 1 -14.47 -2.84 1.59
C ARG A 1 -13.79 -1.58 1.05
N LYS A 2 -13.23 -0.70 1.91
CA LYS A 2 -12.57 0.54 1.47
C LYS A 2 -11.34 0.29 0.59
N ALA A 3 -10.52 -0.70 0.93
CA ALA A 3 -9.37 -1.07 0.10
C ALA A 3 -9.78 -1.45 -1.34
N LEU A 4 -10.85 -2.24 -1.50
CA LEU A 4 -11.35 -2.62 -2.81
C LEU A 4 -11.86 -1.39 -3.60
N GLU A 5 -12.57 -0.48 -2.94
CA GLU A 5 -13.03 0.77 -3.55
C GLU A 5 -11.85 1.59 -4.09
N VAL A 6 -10.80 1.78 -3.28
CA VAL A 6 -9.59 2.54 -3.66
C VAL A 6 -8.87 1.87 -4.84
N ILE A 7 -8.70 0.55 -4.80
CA ILE A 7 -8.03 -0.21 -5.87
C ILE A 7 -8.80 -0.10 -7.18
N VAL A 8 -10.12 -0.33 -7.14
CA VAL A 8 -10.96 -0.32 -8.37
C VAL A 8 -11.13 1.08 -8.95
N SER A 9 -11.23 2.10 -8.08
CA SER A 9 -11.37 3.49 -8.54
C SER A 9 -10.06 4.14 -8.99
N GLY A 10 -8.91 3.56 -8.61
CA GLY A 10 -7.60 4.19 -8.80
C GLY A 10 -7.44 5.52 -8.07
N SER A 11 -8.25 5.77 -7.04
CA SER A 11 -8.23 7.04 -6.30
C SER A 11 -7.01 7.15 -5.37
N HIS A 12 -6.53 8.38 -5.21
CA HIS A 12 -5.49 8.70 -4.24
C HIS A 12 -6.11 8.97 -2.88
N LEU A 13 -5.43 8.56 -1.82
CA LEU A 13 -5.80 8.88 -0.45
C LEU A 13 -4.99 10.06 0.05
N SER A 14 -5.64 10.99 0.73
CA SER A 14 -4.97 12.06 1.46
C SER A 14 -4.26 11.50 2.71
N SER A 15 -3.35 12.30 3.29
CA SER A 15 -2.67 11.94 4.54
C SER A 15 -3.66 11.72 5.69
N GLU A 16 -4.70 12.55 5.79
CA GLU A 16 -5.77 12.41 6.78
C GLU A 16 -6.58 11.12 6.58
N GLU A 17 -6.91 10.78 5.34
CA GLU A 17 -7.59 9.51 5.04
C GLU A 17 -6.70 8.32 5.39
N CYS A 18 -5.40 8.37 5.08
CA CYS A 18 -4.45 7.34 5.47
C CYS A 18 -4.39 7.15 6.99
N LEU A 19 -4.40 8.24 7.77
CA LEU A 19 -4.45 8.19 9.22
C LEU A 19 -5.77 7.59 9.72
N ASN A 20 -6.90 8.07 9.20
CA ASN A 20 -8.23 7.61 9.59
C ASN A 20 -8.49 6.14 9.27
N TYR A 21 -7.90 5.61 8.19
CA TYR A 21 -8.01 4.20 7.81
C TYR A 21 -6.94 3.30 8.45
N GLY A 22 -6.06 3.87 9.28
CA GLY A 22 -4.99 3.13 9.95
C GLY A 22 -3.84 2.69 9.03
N LEU A 23 -3.70 3.32 7.86
CA LEU A 23 -2.58 3.12 6.96
C LEU A 23 -1.34 3.91 7.38
N ALA A 24 -1.54 5.01 8.09
CA ALA A 24 -0.49 5.81 8.70
C ALA A 24 -0.70 5.89 10.22
N ASN A 25 0.39 5.94 10.98
CA ASN A 25 0.35 6.06 12.44
C ASN A 25 0.33 7.52 12.90
N LYS A 26 1.00 8.40 12.16
CA LYS A 26 1.10 9.84 12.42
C LYS A 26 1.22 10.61 11.11
N ILE A 27 0.85 11.88 11.15
CA ILE A 27 1.09 12.88 10.11
C ILE A 27 2.02 13.93 10.69
N PHE A 28 3.00 14.35 9.92
CA PHE A 28 3.95 15.41 10.25
C PHE A 28 3.90 16.49 9.19
N GLN A 29 4.27 17.72 9.55
CA GLN A 29 4.37 18.82 8.62
C GLN A 29 5.59 18.64 7.70
N ASP A 30 5.48 18.94 6.41
CA ASP A 30 6.56 18.78 5.44
C ASP A 30 7.84 19.52 5.84
N THR A 31 7.70 20.72 6.41
CA THR A 31 8.81 21.58 6.83
C THR A 31 9.64 21.00 7.99
N SER A 32 9.04 20.19 8.85
CA SER A 32 9.69 19.58 10.02
C SER A 32 9.78 18.06 9.94
N PHE A 33 9.32 17.46 8.84
CA PHE A 33 9.11 16.01 8.70
C PHE A 33 10.27 15.16 9.21
N ILE A 34 11.49 15.42 8.72
CA ILE A 34 12.67 14.63 9.10
C ILE A 34 13.00 14.76 10.59
N ALA A 35 12.90 15.98 11.14
CA ALA A 35 13.18 16.22 12.55
C ALA A 35 12.14 15.52 13.46
N ASP A 36 10.86 15.65 13.12
CA ASP A 36 9.74 15.09 13.89
C ASP A 36 9.74 13.54 13.83
N VAL A 37 9.98 12.96 12.64
CA VAL A 37 10.09 11.50 12.49
C VAL A 37 11.27 10.96 13.28
N ARG A 38 12.42 11.64 13.26
CA ARG A 38 13.61 11.26 14.04
C ARG A 38 13.33 11.32 15.54
N SER A 39 12.73 12.42 16.00
CA SER A 39 12.35 12.57 17.40
C SER A 39 11.40 11.46 17.87
N TRP A 40 10.41 11.14 17.06
CA TRP A 40 9.49 10.04 17.36
C TRP A 40 10.18 8.66 17.35
N ALA A 41 11.08 8.42 16.42
CA ALA A 41 11.88 7.19 16.39
C ALA A 41 12.78 7.07 17.62
N GLU A 42 13.40 8.15 18.07
CA GLU A 42 14.19 8.21 19.29
C GLU A 42 13.33 7.91 20.53
N GLU A 43 12.14 8.50 20.64
CA GLU A 43 11.18 8.16 21.71
C GLU A 43 10.84 6.66 21.72
N LEU A 44 10.56 6.07 20.57
CA LEU A 44 10.27 4.64 20.46
C LEU A 44 11.47 3.77 20.82
N SER A 45 12.69 4.21 20.50
CA SER A 45 13.93 3.50 20.80
C SER A 45 14.24 3.38 22.31
N GLN A 46 13.62 4.25 23.13
CA GLN A 46 13.73 4.17 24.60
C GLN A 46 12.88 3.03 25.20
N ARG A 47 12.04 2.39 24.41
CA ARG A 47 11.25 1.23 24.86
C ARG A 47 12.10 -0.03 24.89
N SER A 48 11.69 -1.03 25.71
CA SER A 48 12.40 -2.30 25.79
C SER A 48 12.51 -2.98 24.40
N PRO A 49 13.70 -3.22 23.85
CA PRO A 49 13.86 -3.83 22.54
C PRO A 49 13.37 -5.28 22.52
N LEU A 50 13.50 -6.01 23.61
CA LEU A 50 12.99 -7.39 23.71
C LEU A 50 11.46 -7.43 23.70
N ALA A 51 10.80 -6.53 24.42
CA ALA A 51 9.34 -6.44 24.41
C ALA A 51 8.81 -6.03 23.02
N ALA A 52 9.46 -5.05 22.37
CA ALA A 52 9.08 -4.62 21.02
C ALA A 52 9.28 -5.75 19.99
N SER A 53 10.38 -6.51 20.11
CA SER A 53 10.65 -7.66 19.25
C SER A 53 9.61 -8.76 19.44
N ALA A 54 9.30 -9.11 20.69
CA ALA A 54 8.30 -10.13 21.00
C ALA A 54 6.90 -9.73 20.50
N ALA A 55 6.49 -8.47 20.71
CA ALA A 55 5.22 -7.96 20.20
C ALA A 55 5.14 -8.04 18.66
N LYS A 56 6.20 -7.65 17.96
CA LYS A 56 6.27 -7.80 16.49
C LYS A 56 6.16 -9.25 16.05
N GLN A 57 6.82 -10.17 16.75
CA GLN A 57 6.78 -11.59 16.42
C GLN A 57 5.36 -12.13 16.56
N VAL A 58 4.71 -11.91 17.70
CA VAL A 58 3.33 -12.34 17.94
C VAL A 58 2.35 -11.78 16.90
N MET A 59 2.48 -10.50 16.55
CA MET A 59 1.62 -9.87 15.54
C MET A 59 1.86 -10.38 14.11
N ARG A 60 3.04 -10.91 13.82
CA ARG A 60 3.41 -11.37 12.47
C ARG A 60 3.16 -12.85 12.24
N GLU A 61 3.10 -13.65 13.28
CA GLU A 61 3.14 -15.11 13.19
C GLU A 61 2.02 -15.68 12.31
N ASP A 62 0.80 -15.16 12.42
CA ASP A 62 -0.35 -15.58 11.60
C ASP A 62 -0.56 -14.76 10.33
N THR A 63 -0.06 -13.51 10.31
CA THR A 63 -0.33 -12.58 9.21
C THR A 63 0.69 -12.66 8.10
N PHE A 64 1.95 -13.01 8.40
CA PHE A 64 3.04 -12.99 7.42
C PHE A 64 2.87 -14.04 6.32
N LYS A 65 2.48 -15.27 6.69
CA LYS A 65 2.22 -16.32 5.69
C LYS A 65 1.05 -15.94 4.78
N ALA A 66 -0.05 -15.48 5.36
CA ALA A 66 -1.21 -15.02 4.60
C ALA A 66 -0.87 -13.82 3.69
N TYR A 67 0.00 -12.92 4.15
CA TYR A 67 0.50 -11.82 3.33
C TYR A 67 1.31 -12.32 2.12
N CYS A 68 2.26 -13.22 2.34
CA CYS A 68 3.07 -13.79 1.25
C CYS A 68 2.20 -14.54 0.23
N ASP A 69 1.21 -15.31 0.70
CA ASP A 69 0.32 -16.05 -0.18
C ASP A 69 -0.53 -15.09 -1.04
N ARG A 70 -1.02 -14.00 -0.47
CA ARG A 70 -1.76 -12.95 -1.19
C ARG A 70 -0.87 -12.21 -2.18
N PHE A 71 0.33 -11.85 -1.79
CA PHE A 71 1.30 -11.19 -2.66
C PHE A 71 1.64 -12.06 -3.90
N ASN A 72 1.89 -13.35 -3.69
CA ASN A 72 2.15 -14.28 -4.77
C ASN A 72 0.92 -14.50 -5.67
N HIS A 73 -0.29 -14.43 -5.10
CA HIS A 73 -1.51 -14.48 -5.89
C HIS A 73 -1.68 -13.21 -6.73
N GLU A 74 -1.50 -12.04 -6.13
CA GLU A 74 -1.55 -10.75 -6.83
C GLU A 74 -0.55 -10.70 -8.00
N ALA A 75 0.69 -11.15 -7.79
CA ALA A 75 1.70 -11.19 -8.85
C ALA A 75 1.23 -12.06 -10.05
N ARG A 76 0.65 -13.23 -9.79
CA ARG A 76 0.11 -14.09 -10.86
C ARG A 76 -1.06 -13.44 -11.60
N GLU A 77 -1.97 -12.80 -10.89
CA GLU A 77 -3.08 -12.08 -11.53
C GLU A 77 -2.57 -10.89 -12.35
N GLN A 78 -1.55 -10.18 -11.86
CA GLN A 78 -0.91 -9.11 -12.59
C GLN A 78 -0.28 -9.62 -13.91
N ASP A 79 0.44 -10.74 -13.87
CA ASP A 79 1.00 -11.36 -15.08
C ASP A 79 -0.10 -11.70 -16.10
N ASN A 80 -1.22 -12.26 -15.65
CA ASN A 80 -2.37 -12.56 -16.52
C ASN A 80 -2.97 -11.29 -17.14
N LEU A 81 -3.15 -10.24 -16.33
CA LEU A 81 -3.70 -8.96 -16.80
C LEU A 81 -2.79 -8.30 -17.84
N MET A 82 -1.47 -8.38 -17.68
CA MET A 82 -0.50 -7.83 -18.65
C MET A 82 -0.58 -8.47 -20.04
N LEU A 83 -1.09 -9.69 -20.13
CA LEU A 83 -1.29 -10.38 -21.40
C LEU A 83 -2.62 -10.01 -22.09
N SER A 84 -3.54 -9.34 -21.38
CA SER A 84 -4.86 -9.00 -21.89
C SER A 84 -4.84 -7.93 -22.98
N ASN A 85 -5.90 -7.90 -23.79
CA ASN A 85 -6.10 -6.83 -24.77
C ASN A 85 -6.43 -5.49 -24.07
N ASP A 86 -7.08 -5.56 -22.93
CA ASP A 86 -7.41 -4.36 -22.14
C ASP A 86 -6.14 -3.68 -21.63
N PHE A 87 -5.12 -4.45 -21.21
CA PHE A 87 -3.84 -3.88 -20.81
C PHE A 87 -3.14 -3.19 -22.01
N LYS A 88 -3.12 -3.82 -23.18
CA LYS A 88 -2.56 -3.22 -24.40
C LYS A 88 -3.28 -1.92 -24.75
N SER A 89 -4.62 -1.94 -24.72
CA SER A 89 -5.45 -0.74 -24.95
C SER A 89 -5.14 0.37 -23.93
N ALA A 90 -4.99 0.03 -22.67
CA ALA A 90 -4.63 0.98 -21.61
C ALA A 90 -3.27 1.64 -21.86
N VAL A 91 -2.24 0.85 -22.21
CA VAL A 91 -0.88 1.34 -22.49
C VAL A 91 -0.87 2.25 -23.71
N GLU A 92 -1.51 1.84 -24.81
CA GLU A 92 -1.60 2.67 -26.02
C GLU A 92 -2.31 4.00 -25.76
N SER A 93 -3.45 3.94 -25.06
CA SER A 93 -4.25 5.12 -24.73
C SER A 93 -3.52 6.07 -23.80
N PHE A 94 -2.72 5.53 -22.87
CA PHE A 94 -1.89 6.34 -21.98
C PHE A 94 -0.88 7.20 -22.77
N PHE A 95 -0.17 6.60 -23.74
CA PHE A 95 0.78 7.35 -24.56
C PHE A 95 0.09 8.35 -25.50
N LYS A 96 -1.12 8.04 -25.97
CA LYS A 96 -1.93 8.94 -26.81
C LYS A 96 -2.69 10.00 -25.98
N LYS A 97 -2.69 9.92 -24.66
CA LYS A 97 -3.49 10.76 -23.73
C LYS A 97 -4.99 10.67 -24.01
N GLU A 98 -5.46 9.50 -24.39
CA GLU A 98 -6.87 9.20 -24.69
C GLU A 98 -7.47 8.31 -23.58
N LYS A 99 -8.78 8.15 -23.59
CA LYS A 99 -9.44 7.18 -22.72
C LYS A 99 -9.34 5.79 -23.34
N PRO A 100 -8.90 4.77 -22.56
CA PRO A 100 -8.89 3.40 -23.06
C PRO A 100 -10.30 2.86 -23.26
N ASN A 101 -10.44 1.93 -24.21
CA ASN A 101 -11.65 1.15 -24.40
C ASN A 101 -11.41 -0.27 -23.88
N PHE A 102 -12.10 -0.64 -22.81
CA PHE A 102 -12.00 -1.95 -22.18
C PHE A 102 -13.08 -2.89 -22.66
N THR A 103 -12.69 -4.10 -23.03
CA THR A 103 -13.58 -5.14 -23.56
C THR A 103 -13.71 -6.35 -22.64
N GLY A 104 -12.88 -6.45 -21.61
CA GLY A 104 -12.81 -7.59 -20.69
C GLY A 104 -12.08 -8.81 -21.28
N THR A 105 -11.17 -8.61 -22.24
CA THR A 105 -10.45 -9.68 -22.93
C THR A 105 -8.95 -9.50 -22.95
#